data_e7ad69820de12ec5000769576ef6c7bb
#
_entry.id   e7ad69820de12ec5000769576ef6c7bb
#
_cell.length_a   1.000
_cell.length_b   1.000
_cell.length_c   1.000
_cell.angle_alpha   90.00
_cell.angle_beta   90.00
_cell.angle_gamma   90.00
#
_symmetry.space_group_name_H-M   'P 1'
#
loop_
_entity.id
_entity.type
_entity.pdbx_description
1 polymer ?
#
loop_
_entity_poly.entity_id
_entity_poly.type
_entity_poly.pdbx_seq_one_letter_code
_entity_poly.pdbx_strand_id
1 'polypeptide(L)'
;RGLGDVYKRQVARSNIHLLSIMGARVRAVAPPTLIPEGLERLGVEVHHNMSSGLKDADIIMMLRLQTERMKGSYVPSIREYYELYGLNSNKLKMAKPDALIMHPGPMNRGVEIDSELADDIDRSLIREQVEMGVAVRMACLQALVDNQTVPWAKNQS
;
A
#
# COMPACT_ATOMS: atom_id res chain seq x y z
N ARG A 1 4.23 -6.22 22.38
CA ARG A 1 3.50 -6.57 21.13
C ARG A 1 3.32 -5.27 20.34
N GLY A 2 4.06 -5.12 19.23
CA GLY A 2 4.32 -3.84 18.61
C GLY A 2 3.14 -3.25 17.86
N LEU A 3 2.73 -2.04 18.25
CA LEU A 3 1.74 -1.20 17.55
C LEU A 3 2.13 -0.85 16.10
N GLY A 4 3.42 -0.95 15.73
CA GLY A 4 3.91 -0.69 14.38
C GLY A 4 3.41 -1.66 13.31
N ASP A 5 3.10 -2.88 13.70
CA ASP A 5 2.57 -3.93 12.84
C ASP A 5 1.08 -3.72 12.49
N VAL A 6 0.34 -3.07 13.37
CA VAL A 6 -1.10 -2.78 13.20
C VAL A 6 -1.34 -1.75 12.09
N TYR A 7 -0.50 -0.71 11.96
CA TYR A 7 -0.69 0.34 10.95
C TYR A 7 -0.43 -0.13 9.51
N LYS A 8 0.63 -0.93 9.29
CA LYS A 8 0.87 -1.55 7.98
C LYS A 8 -0.27 -2.49 7.58
N ARG A 9 -0.80 -3.22 8.57
CA ARG A 9 -1.97 -4.08 8.36
C ARG A 9 -3.21 -3.26 7.98
N GLN A 10 -3.39 -2.03 8.51
CA GLN A 10 -4.55 -1.20 8.21
C GLN A 10 -4.56 -0.73 6.75
N VAL A 11 -3.47 -0.15 6.24
CA VAL A 11 -3.41 0.32 4.83
C VAL A 11 -3.58 -0.84 3.87
N ALA A 12 -2.84 -1.93 4.03
CA ALA A 12 -2.99 -3.10 3.20
C ALA A 12 -4.41 -3.67 3.27
N ARG A 13 -4.96 -3.86 4.47
CA ARG A 13 -6.30 -4.45 4.67
C ARG A 13 -7.41 -3.60 4.07
N SER A 14 -7.38 -2.27 4.25
CA SER A 14 -8.41 -1.39 3.68
C SER A 14 -8.40 -1.43 2.14
N ASN A 15 -7.22 -1.43 1.52
CA ASN A 15 -7.09 -1.58 0.08
C ASN A 15 -7.55 -2.97 -0.39
N ILE A 16 -7.19 -4.03 0.30
CA ILE A 16 -7.63 -5.39 -0.01
C ILE A 16 -9.16 -5.47 0.00
N HIS A 17 -9.80 -5.00 1.07
CA HIS A 17 -11.26 -5.02 1.17
C HIS A 17 -11.92 -4.24 0.02
N LEU A 18 -11.46 -3.01 -0.25
CA LEU A 18 -12.02 -2.19 -1.33
C LEU A 18 -11.84 -2.87 -2.69
N LEU A 19 -10.62 -3.29 -3.00
CA LEU A 19 -10.30 -3.89 -4.30
C LEU A 19 -11.03 -5.21 -4.51
N SER A 20 -11.21 -6.01 -3.46
CA SER A 20 -12.00 -7.25 -3.51
C SER A 20 -13.48 -6.97 -3.79
N ILE A 21 -14.06 -5.95 -3.15
CA ILE A 21 -15.44 -5.51 -3.42
C ILE A 21 -15.60 -5.05 -4.89
N MET A 22 -14.57 -4.39 -5.43
CA MET A 22 -14.54 -3.94 -6.83
C MET A 22 -14.27 -5.07 -7.84
N GLY A 23 -14.08 -6.31 -7.36
CA GLY A 23 -13.81 -7.48 -8.21
C GLY A 23 -12.37 -7.58 -8.72
N ALA A 24 -11.43 -6.82 -8.15
CA ALA A 24 -10.03 -6.92 -8.52
C ALA A 24 -9.37 -8.18 -7.92
N ARG A 25 -8.48 -8.79 -8.68
CA ARG A 25 -7.62 -9.87 -8.19
C ARG A 25 -6.44 -9.27 -7.43
N VAL A 26 -6.39 -9.47 -6.13
CA VAL A 26 -5.38 -8.87 -5.26
C VAL A 26 -4.30 -9.87 -4.91
N ARG A 27 -3.04 -9.46 -5.03
CA ARG A 27 -1.87 -10.20 -4.59
C ARG A 27 -1.10 -9.41 -3.54
N ALA A 28 -0.66 -10.07 -2.49
CA ALA A 28 0.22 -9.51 -1.47
C ALA A 28 1.62 -10.13 -1.60
N VAL A 29 2.64 -9.31 -1.75
CA VAL A 29 4.04 -9.75 -1.89
C VAL A 29 4.86 -9.19 -0.75
N ALA A 30 5.40 -10.06 0.10
CA ALA A 30 6.29 -9.66 1.18
C ALA A 30 7.05 -10.88 1.76
N PRO A 31 8.12 -10.64 2.56
CA PRO A 31 8.74 -11.68 3.37
C PRO A 31 7.70 -12.37 4.27
N PRO A 32 7.83 -13.68 4.55
CA PRO A 32 6.92 -14.40 5.45
C PRO A 32 6.75 -13.72 6.82
N THR A 33 7.81 -13.10 7.32
CA THR A 33 7.82 -12.37 8.60
C THR A 33 6.94 -11.10 8.61
N LEU A 34 6.58 -10.56 7.45
CA LEU A 34 5.76 -9.37 7.30
C LEU A 34 4.32 -9.68 6.85
N ILE A 35 4.04 -10.89 6.40
CA ILE A 35 2.68 -11.33 6.05
C ILE A 35 1.90 -11.64 7.33
N PRO A 36 0.73 -11.00 7.55
CA PRO A 36 -0.15 -11.36 8.65
C PRO A 36 -0.71 -12.77 8.47
N GLU A 37 -0.76 -13.53 9.55
CA GLU A 37 -1.42 -14.83 9.54
C GLU A 37 -2.90 -14.70 9.14
N GLY A 38 -3.33 -15.55 8.24
CA GLY A 38 -4.71 -15.59 7.75
C GLY A 38 -5.07 -14.49 6.73
N LEU A 39 -4.08 -13.85 6.10
CA LEU A 39 -4.33 -12.83 5.07
C LEU A 39 -5.09 -13.43 3.87
N GLU A 40 -4.85 -14.69 3.55
CA GLU A 40 -5.50 -15.42 2.46
C GLU A 40 -7.02 -15.54 2.65
N ARG A 41 -7.50 -15.50 3.91
CA ARG A 41 -8.94 -15.52 4.24
C ARG A 41 -9.69 -14.28 3.72
N LEU A 42 -8.95 -13.23 3.34
CA LEU A 42 -9.50 -12.03 2.70
C LEU A 42 -9.60 -12.15 1.17
N GLY A 43 -9.36 -13.35 0.60
CA GLY A 43 -9.38 -13.58 -0.84
C GLY A 43 -8.13 -13.09 -1.58
N VAL A 44 -7.01 -12.94 -0.87
CA VAL A 44 -5.73 -12.44 -1.42
C VAL A 44 -4.80 -13.59 -1.73
N GLU A 45 -4.14 -13.56 -2.88
CA GLU A 45 -3.05 -14.46 -3.19
C GLU A 45 -1.75 -13.97 -2.53
N VAL A 46 -1.15 -14.79 -1.68
CA VAL A 46 0.10 -14.45 -1.00
C VAL A 46 1.31 -14.98 -1.77
N HIS A 47 2.27 -14.12 -2.01
CA HIS A 47 3.53 -14.42 -2.67
C HIS A 47 4.71 -13.98 -1.81
N HIS A 48 5.78 -14.79 -1.80
CA HIS A 48 7.00 -14.51 -1.07
C HIS A 48 8.17 -14.09 -1.96
N ASN A 49 7.91 -13.92 -3.26
CA ASN A 49 8.88 -13.37 -4.21
C ASN A 49 8.20 -12.43 -5.20
N MET A 50 8.96 -11.44 -5.67
CA MET A 50 8.45 -10.42 -6.58
C MET A 50 8.10 -10.99 -7.97
N SER A 51 8.82 -11.98 -8.48
CA SER A 51 8.61 -12.51 -9.82
C SER A 51 7.23 -13.15 -9.97
N SER A 52 6.79 -13.95 -9.01
CA SER A 52 5.45 -14.54 -9.04
C SER A 52 4.35 -13.53 -8.71
N GLY A 53 4.63 -12.58 -7.82
CA GLY A 53 3.65 -11.58 -7.41
C GLY A 53 3.38 -10.52 -8.46
N LEU A 54 4.41 -10.09 -9.21
CA LEU A 54 4.30 -9.05 -10.23
C LEU A 54 3.82 -9.56 -11.59
N LYS A 55 3.90 -10.87 -11.83
CA LYS A 55 3.58 -11.44 -13.14
C LYS A 55 2.20 -10.96 -13.63
N ASP A 56 2.18 -10.30 -14.79
CA ASP A 56 0.97 -9.78 -15.43
C ASP A 56 0.12 -8.84 -14.57
N ALA A 57 0.75 -8.14 -13.61
CA ALA A 57 0.06 -7.15 -12.78
C ALA A 57 -0.26 -5.89 -13.59
N ASP A 58 -1.46 -5.33 -13.40
CA ASP A 58 -1.89 -4.06 -13.99
C ASP A 58 -1.46 -2.88 -13.11
N ILE A 59 -1.48 -3.07 -11.79
CA ILE A 59 -1.17 -2.03 -10.80
C ILE A 59 -0.25 -2.63 -9.73
N ILE A 60 0.80 -1.91 -9.39
CA ILE A 60 1.73 -2.24 -8.33
C ILE A 60 1.64 -1.17 -7.26
N MET A 61 1.08 -1.49 -6.11
CA MET A 61 1.04 -0.58 -4.96
C MET A 61 2.14 -0.93 -3.97
N MET A 62 3.16 -0.08 -3.92
CA MET A 62 4.24 -0.20 -2.94
C MET A 62 3.80 0.38 -1.61
N LEU A 63 4.26 -0.22 -0.51
CA LEU A 63 4.02 0.26 0.84
C LEU A 63 5.33 0.49 1.56
N ARG A 64 5.40 1.60 2.31
CA ARG A 64 6.59 2.00 3.05
C ARG A 64 7.04 0.92 4.06
N LEU A 65 8.32 0.59 4.05
CA LEU A 65 8.94 -0.20 5.10
C LEU A 65 9.24 0.70 6.31
N GLN A 66 8.52 0.50 7.43
CA GLN A 66 8.68 1.33 8.64
C GLN A 66 9.79 0.76 9.53
N THR A 67 11.05 0.97 9.14
CA THR A 67 12.23 0.47 9.85
C THR A 67 12.32 0.99 11.29
N GLU A 68 11.86 2.23 11.53
CA GLU A 68 11.82 2.88 12.84
C GLU A 68 10.94 2.17 13.88
N ARG A 69 10.00 1.35 13.42
CA ARG A 69 9.07 0.59 14.28
C ARG A 69 9.39 -0.90 14.38
N MET A 70 10.40 -1.35 13.64
CA MET A 70 10.80 -2.75 13.61
C MET A 70 11.84 -3.02 14.71
N LYS A 71 11.37 -3.19 15.95
CA LYS A 71 12.21 -3.71 17.04
C LYS A 71 12.30 -5.22 16.88
N GLY A 72 13.38 -5.70 16.24
CA GLY A 72 13.64 -7.13 16.02
C GLY A 72 14.04 -7.46 14.57
N SER A 73 14.53 -8.68 14.36
CA SER A 73 15.03 -9.16 13.05
C SER A 73 13.92 -9.59 12.10
N TYR A 74 13.00 -8.68 11.76
CA TYR A 74 11.95 -8.96 10.78
C TYR A 74 12.45 -8.90 9.34
N VAL A 75 13.54 -8.14 9.12
CA VAL A 75 14.23 -8.01 7.84
C VAL A 75 15.72 -8.05 8.16
N PRO A 76 16.53 -8.91 7.51
CA PRO A 76 17.94 -9.08 7.82
C PRO A 76 18.75 -7.79 7.63
N SER A 77 18.49 -7.05 6.53
CA SER A 77 19.03 -5.71 6.29
C SER A 77 18.15 -4.94 5.31
N ILE A 78 18.27 -3.60 5.29
CA ILE A 78 17.58 -2.74 4.32
C ILE A 78 18.04 -3.08 2.89
N ARG A 79 19.33 -3.36 2.70
CA ARG A 79 19.90 -3.73 1.41
C ARG A 79 19.31 -5.03 0.90
N GLU A 80 19.25 -6.05 1.74
CA GLU A 80 18.66 -7.34 1.37
C GLU A 80 17.16 -7.22 1.08
N TYR A 81 16.45 -6.41 1.86
CA TYR A 81 15.05 -6.13 1.58
C TYR A 81 14.88 -5.46 0.21
N TYR A 82 15.70 -4.47 -0.12
CA TYR A 82 15.67 -3.82 -1.44
C TYR A 82 15.95 -4.81 -2.57
N GLU A 83 16.98 -5.63 -2.43
CA GLU A 83 17.33 -6.65 -3.43
C GLU A 83 16.18 -7.65 -3.66
N LEU A 84 15.49 -8.05 -2.63
CA LEU A 84 14.42 -9.05 -2.72
C LEU A 84 13.05 -8.42 -3.06
N TYR A 85 12.70 -7.31 -2.43
CA TYR A 85 11.34 -6.73 -2.44
C TYR A 85 11.25 -5.27 -2.90
N GLY A 86 12.35 -4.55 -3.04
CA GLY A 86 12.35 -3.19 -3.60
C GLY A 86 11.98 -3.22 -5.08
N LEU A 87 11.11 -2.32 -5.51
CA LEU A 87 10.72 -2.19 -6.92
C LEU A 87 11.77 -1.38 -7.68
N ASN A 88 12.33 -1.99 -8.71
CA ASN A 88 13.26 -1.37 -9.66
C ASN A 88 12.83 -1.67 -11.10
N SER A 89 13.49 -1.04 -12.08
CA SER A 89 13.15 -1.16 -13.50
C SER A 89 13.19 -2.61 -14.00
N ASN A 90 14.07 -3.47 -13.48
CA ASN A 90 14.15 -4.87 -13.87
C ASN A 90 12.95 -5.67 -13.34
N LYS A 91 12.54 -5.43 -12.10
CA LYS A 91 11.36 -6.08 -11.51
C LYS A 91 10.07 -5.58 -12.15
N LEU A 92 9.99 -4.29 -12.50
CA LEU A 92 8.84 -3.73 -13.19
C LEU A 92 8.56 -4.43 -14.53
N LYS A 93 9.58 -4.88 -15.24
CA LYS A 93 9.43 -5.65 -16.49
C LYS A 93 8.70 -7.00 -16.33
N MET A 94 8.53 -7.50 -15.10
CA MET A 94 7.79 -8.72 -14.81
C MET A 94 6.27 -8.49 -14.81
N ALA A 95 5.84 -7.24 -14.64
CA ALA A 95 4.45 -6.81 -14.74
C ALA A 95 4.08 -6.53 -16.21
N LYS A 96 2.83 -6.13 -16.45
CA LYS A 96 2.42 -5.71 -17.77
C LYS A 96 3.23 -4.49 -18.27
N PRO A 97 3.40 -4.33 -19.58
CA PRO A 97 4.15 -3.20 -20.15
C PRO A 97 3.59 -1.82 -19.77
N ASP A 98 2.31 -1.73 -19.48
CA ASP A 98 1.56 -0.54 -19.10
C ASP A 98 1.19 -0.52 -17.61
N ALA A 99 1.81 -1.38 -16.80
CA ALA A 99 1.54 -1.44 -15.36
C ALA A 99 1.82 -0.10 -14.67
N LEU A 100 0.89 0.35 -13.83
CA LEU A 100 0.97 1.59 -13.09
C LEU A 100 1.54 1.36 -11.68
N ILE A 101 2.27 2.35 -11.20
CA ILE A 101 2.91 2.32 -9.88
C ILE A 101 2.20 3.29 -8.96
N MET A 102 1.84 2.82 -7.76
CA MET A 102 1.21 3.59 -6.71
C MET A 102 1.97 3.47 -5.39
N HIS A 103 1.86 4.50 -4.56
CA HIS A 103 2.39 4.51 -3.19
C HIS A 103 1.64 5.57 -2.37
N PRO A 104 1.07 5.24 -1.22
CA PRO A 104 0.26 6.20 -0.44
C PRO A 104 1.08 7.32 0.20
N GLY A 105 2.42 7.29 0.09
CA GLY A 105 3.34 8.20 0.77
C GLY A 105 3.31 8.08 2.31
N PRO A 106 4.33 8.65 3.00
CA PRO A 106 5.64 8.97 2.46
C PRO A 106 6.41 7.70 2.04
N MET A 107 7.35 7.81 1.10
CA MET A 107 8.15 6.67 0.61
C MET A 107 9.61 6.76 1.09
N ASN A 108 10.27 5.60 1.19
CA ASN A 108 11.72 5.50 1.38
C ASN A 108 12.37 5.13 0.05
N ARG A 109 12.88 6.13 -0.67
CA ARG A 109 13.57 5.94 -1.95
C ARG A 109 14.80 5.06 -1.77
N GLY A 110 15.00 4.09 -2.66
CA GLY A 110 16.09 3.10 -2.54
C GLY A 110 15.86 2.02 -1.48
N VAL A 111 14.66 1.92 -0.90
CA VAL A 111 14.28 0.86 0.04
C VAL A 111 13.13 0.02 -0.54
N GLU A 112 11.93 0.58 -0.64
CA GLU A 112 10.81 -0.13 -1.27
C GLU A 112 10.65 0.20 -2.75
N ILE A 113 11.18 1.35 -3.23
CA ILE A 113 11.07 1.77 -4.62
C ILE A 113 12.28 2.62 -5.04
N ASP A 114 12.73 2.46 -6.27
CA ASP A 114 13.75 3.32 -6.87
C ASP A 114 13.23 4.73 -7.15
N SER A 115 14.11 5.72 -7.01
CA SER A 115 13.76 7.12 -7.30
C SER A 115 13.31 7.34 -8.74
N GLU A 116 13.96 6.69 -9.70
CA GLU A 116 13.61 6.79 -11.12
C GLU A 116 12.18 6.32 -11.38
N LEU A 117 11.76 5.22 -10.77
CA LEU A 117 10.40 4.70 -10.92
C LEU A 117 9.37 5.53 -10.16
N ALA A 118 9.73 6.08 -9.01
CA ALA A 118 8.84 6.93 -8.23
C ALA A 118 8.50 8.24 -8.97
N ASP A 119 9.43 8.72 -9.80
CA ASP A 119 9.31 9.97 -10.55
C ASP A 119 9.02 9.74 -12.06
N ASP A 120 8.76 8.50 -12.47
CA ASP A 120 8.41 8.13 -13.85
C ASP A 120 7.03 8.71 -14.22
N ILE A 121 7.03 9.66 -15.16
CA ILE A 121 5.83 10.40 -15.58
C ILE A 121 4.79 9.51 -16.24
N ASP A 122 5.22 8.47 -16.94
CA ASP A 122 4.34 7.60 -17.71
C ASP A 122 3.69 6.51 -16.88
N ARG A 123 4.29 6.13 -15.76
CA ARG A 123 3.88 4.97 -14.97
C ARG A 123 3.58 5.25 -13.51
N SER A 124 4.17 6.27 -12.92
CA SER A 124 3.97 6.58 -11.50
C SER A 124 2.74 7.47 -11.31
N LEU A 125 1.77 6.98 -10.57
CA LEU A 125 0.59 7.73 -10.11
C LEU A 125 0.74 8.19 -8.65
N ILE A 126 1.97 8.21 -8.12
CA ILE A 126 2.21 8.50 -6.70
C ILE A 126 1.79 9.92 -6.34
N ARG A 127 2.12 10.88 -7.19
CA ARG A 127 1.79 12.30 -7.00
C ARG A 127 0.28 12.50 -7.03
N GLU A 128 -0.37 12.01 -8.07
CA GLU A 128 -1.82 12.09 -8.26
C GLU A 128 -2.56 11.41 -7.11
N GLN A 129 -2.08 10.26 -6.67
CA GLN A 129 -2.65 9.54 -5.53
C GLN A 129 -2.60 10.37 -4.25
N VAL A 130 -1.49 11.06 -3.98
CA VAL A 130 -1.35 11.91 -2.79
C VAL A 130 -2.27 13.13 -2.87
N GLU A 131 -2.32 13.82 -4.02
CA GLU A 131 -3.19 14.97 -4.25
C GLU A 131 -4.67 14.59 -4.14
N MET A 132 -5.09 13.55 -4.83
CA MET A 132 -6.47 13.05 -4.77
C MET A 132 -6.84 12.54 -3.38
N GLY A 133 -5.89 11.99 -2.64
CA GLY A 133 -6.10 11.54 -1.27
C GLY A 133 -6.54 12.66 -0.32
N VAL A 134 -6.12 13.89 -0.56
CA VAL A 134 -6.59 15.07 0.19
C VAL A 134 -8.05 15.36 -0.15
N ALA A 135 -8.37 15.46 -1.44
CA ALA A 135 -9.72 15.78 -1.92
C ALA A 135 -10.76 14.72 -1.46
N VAL A 136 -10.43 13.44 -1.60
CA VAL A 136 -11.31 12.34 -1.15
C VAL A 136 -11.52 12.39 0.37
N ARG A 137 -10.47 12.68 1.14
CA ARG A 137 -10.58 12.78 2.61
C ARG A 137 -11.47 13.95 3.02
N MET A 138 -11.35 15.10 2.35
CA MET A 138 -12.22 16.25 2.56
C MET A 138 -13.69 15.90 2.24
N ALA A 139 -13.94 15.25 1.11
CA ALA A 139 -15.30 14.84 0.72
C ALA A 139 -15.90 13.84 1.72
N CYS A 140 -15.13 12.87 2.21
CA CYS A 140 -15.58 11.93 3.23
C CYS A 140 -15.94 12.64 4.55
N LEU A 141 -15.10 13.58 5.00
CA LEU A 141 -15.36 14.35 6.22
C LEU A 141 -16.62 15.20 6.05
N GLN A 142 -16.79 15.88 4.92
CA GLN A 142 -17.97 16.67 4.62
C GLN A 142 -19.22 15.80 4.65
N ALA A 143 -19.22 14.65 3.96
CA ALA A 143 -20.37 13.75 3.94
C ALA A 143 -20.73 13.22 5.34
N LEU A 144 -19.74 12.97 6.20
CA LEU A 144 -19.98 12.56 7.58
C LEU A 144 -20.60 13.67 8.41
N VAL A 145 -20.15 14.92 8.22
CA VAL A 145 -20.71 16.09 8.92
C VAL A 145 -22.15 16.35 8.48
N ASP A 146 -22.41 16.35 7.17
CA ASP A 146 -23.73 16.61 6.59
C ASP A 146 -24.78 15.55 7.00
N ASN A 147 -24.34 14.31 7.20
CA ASN A 147 -25.20 13.22 7.65
C ASN A 147 -25.34 13.11 9.17
N GLN A 148 -24.59 13.89 9.96
CA GLN A 148 -24.80 13.94 11.40
C GLN A 148 -26.02 14.82 11.72
N THR A 149 -27.12 14.20 12.10
CA THR A 149 -28.13 14.83 12.95
C THR A 149 -27.49 15.03 14.32
N VAL A 150 -26.95 16.22 14.55
CA VAL A 150 -26.16 16.53 15.75
C VAL A 150 -27.12 16.71 16.94
N PRO A 151 -27.23 15.76 17.89
CA PRO A 151 -28.21 15.84 18.99
C PRO A 151 -27.96 17.03 19.94
N TRP A 152 -26.72 17.58 19.99
CA TRP A 152 -26.35 18.69 20.89
C TRP A 152 -26.74 20.07 20.37
N ALA A 153 -26.99 20.23 19.05
CA ALA A 153 -27.43 21.51 18.50
C ALA A 153 -28.90 21.88 18.83
N LYS A 154 -29.69 20.96 19.38
CA LYS A 154 -31.10 21.20 19.75
C LYS A 154 -31.32 21.86 21.11
N ASN A 155 -30.26 22.11 21.90
CA ASN A 155 -30.37 22.68 23.26
C ASN A 155 -29.93 24.15 23.36
N GLN A 156 -29.85 24.90 22.26
CA GLN A 156 -29.48 26.33 22.28
C GLN A 156 -30.54 27.22 21.61
N SER A 157 -31.83 26.85 21.71
CA SER A 157 -32.94 27.73 21.37
C SER A 157 -33.82 27.97 22.57
#